data_543ba7f17a1381ca6e8248b89dbc25c1
#
_entry.id   543ba7f17a1381ca6e8248b89dbc25c1
#
_cell.length_a   1.000
_cell.length_b   1.000
_cell.length_c   1.000
_cell.angle_alpha   90.00
_cell.angle_beta   90.00
_cell.angle_gamma   90.00
#
_symmetry.space_group_name_H-M   'P 1'
#
loop_
_entity.id
_entity.type
_entity.pdbx_description
1 polymer ?
#
loop_
_entity_poly.entity_id
_entity_poly.type
_entity_poly.pdbx_seq_one_letter_code
_entity_poly.pdbx_strand_id
1 'polypeptide(L)'
;MKHHDDLAKVKMLLTRTEKLREKIHKANVAVHKVEVSYYELFHPEVYGKNEQKRVTSVLSTIDRQIENNQKRALDFGAGIGNITEKLLAMGYRVTAVDISAEMCAVLRRRFESDVENGKLLVVNSPVEDTVFGKSSFDLIACYSVLHHLPDYENALRKLCGFLKKGGVMYLDHEASPYYWKPEPTSLAELLKSVYFHSNPMLNSLYFRIIGINLPVLDYSFSDYWHKKEHPMEHQRVERIFRSERFGAFQRTDYHLGGTWVFNPVYPVYKLVCRPEMSYWIAKK
;
A
#
# COMPACT_ATOMS: atom_id res chain seq x y z
N MET A 1 -2.13 -9.76 -45.57
CA MET A 1 -1.77 -10.83 -44.59
C MET A 1 -1.09 -10.28 -43.36
N LYS A 2 0.01 -9.51 -43.41
CA LYS A 2 0.69 -8.99 -42.16
C LYS A 2 -0.22 -8.20 -41.20
N HIS A 3 -1.13 -7.36 -41.70
CA HIS A 3 -2.03 -6.55 -40.86
C HIS A 3 -3.08 -7.36 -40.10
N HIS A 4 -3.49 -8.51 -40.61
CA HIS A 4 -4.45 -9.41 -39.89
C HIS A 4 -3.76 -10.19 -38.76
N ASP A 5 -2.49 -10.58 -38.96
CA ASP A 5 -1.68 -11.28 -37.95
C ASP A 5 -1.34 -10.36 -36.77
N ASP A 6 -1.08 -9.07 -37.03
CA ASP A 6 -0.77 -8.10 -35.98
C ASP A 6 -2.02 -7.77 -35.14
N LEU A 7 -3.19 -7.64 -35.76
CA LEU A 7 -4.47 -7.48 -35.07
C LEU A 7 -4.83 -8.67 -34.19
N ALA A 8 -4.58 -9.89 -34.66
CA ALA A 8 -4.83 -11.12 -33.90
C ALA A 8 -3.90 -11.22 -32.70
N LYS A 9 -2.61 -10.86 -32.83
CA LYS A 9 -1.62 -10.82 -31.74
C LYS A 9 -1.99 -9.76 -30.69
N VAL A 10 -2.38 -8.56 -31.12
CA VAL A 10 -2.82 -7.49 -30.23
C VAL A 10 -4.06 -7.94 -29.44
N LYS A 11 -5.06 -8.52 -30.10
CA LYS A 11 -6.27 -9.02 -29.47
C LYS A 11 -5.98 -10.14 -28.44
N MET A 12 -5.04 -11.03 -28.78
CA MET A 12 -4.60 -12.09 -27.86
C MET A 12 -3.86 -11.53 -26.64
N LEU A 13 -3.00 -10.52 -26.82
CA LEU A 13 -2.30 -9.83 -25.74
C LEU A 13 -3.27 -9.09 -24.81
N LEU A 14 -4.25 -8.36 -25.37
CA LEU A 14 -5.30 -7.68 -24.61
C LEU A 14 -6.11 -8.66 -23.78
N THR A 15 -6.56 -9.78 -24.38
CA THR A 15 -7.31 -10.82 -23.66
C THR A 15 -6.48 -11.46 -22.53
N ARG A 16 -5.18 -11.66 -22.73
CA ARG A 16 -4.28 -12.18 -21.70
C ARG A 16 -4.12 -11.19 -20.54
N THR A 17 -4.01 -9.91 -20.84
CA THR A 17 -3.88 -8.83 -19.86
C THR A 17 -5.17 -8.70 -19.04
N GLU A 18 -6.33 -8.76 -19.68
CA GLU A 18 -7.64 -8.73 -19.00
C GLU A 18 -7.82 -9.93 -18.06
N LYS A 19 -7.49 -11.14 -18.51
CA LYS A 19 -7.54 -12.35 -17.66
C LYS A 19 -6.60 -12.26 -16.46
N LEU A 20 -5.41 -11.69 -16.63
CA LEU A 20 -4.47 -11.49 -15.52
C LEU A 20 -5.02 -10.48 -14.51
N ARG A 21 -5.55 -9.35 -14.99
CA ARG A 21 -6.20 -8.34 -14.15
C ARG A 21 -7.34 -8.93 -13.32
N GLU A 22 -8.22 -9.70 -13.95
CA GLU A 22 -9.34 -10.36 -13.28
C GLU A 22 -8.84 -11.33 -12.18
N LYS A 23 -7.78 -12.09 -12.45
CA LYS A 23 -7.18 -13.00 -11.46
C LYS A 23 -6.62 -12.23 -10.26
N ILE A 24 -5.90 -11.13 -10.50
CA ILE A 24 -5.33 -10.29 -9.44
C ILE A 24 -6.45 -9.69 -8.59
N HIS A 25 -7.50 -9.13 -9.21
CA HIS A 25 -8.65 -8.57 -8.48
C HIS A 25 -9.36 -9.63 -7.63
N LYS A 26 -9.65 -10.80 -8.20
CA LYS A 26 -10.28 -11.91 -7.46
C LYS A 26 -9.43 -12.38 -6.29
N ALA A 27 -8.11 -12.47 -6.47
CA ALA A 27 -7.19 -12.85 -5.40
C ALA A 27 -7.18 -11.82 -4.27
N ASN A 28 -7.09 -10.52 -4.58
CA ASN A 28 -7.17 -9.46 -3.58
C ASN A 28 -8.47 -9.53 -2.77
N VAL A 29 -9.62 -9.61 -3.45
CA VAL A 29 -10.92 -9.72 -2.77
C VAL A 29 -10.98 -10.98 -1.90
N ALA A 30 -10.53 -12.14 -2.40
CA ALA A 30 -10.58 -13.40 -1.67
C ALA A 30 -9.71 -13.40 -0.42
N VAL A 31 -8.46 -12.89 -0.52
CA VAL A 31 -7.54 -12.77 0.61
C VAL A 31 -8.12 -11.83 1.67
N HIS A 32 -8.47 -10.61 1.29
CA HIS A 32 -8.98 -9.61 2.23
C HIS A 32 -10.31 -10.00 2.89
N LYS A 33 -11.17 -10.77 2.19
CA LYS A 33 -12.38 -11.31 2.79
C LYS A 33 -12.11 -12.22 3.98
N VAL A 34 -11.04 -13.00 3.93
CA VAL A 34 -10.65 -13.90 5.02
C VAL A 34 -9.91 -13.15 6.12
N GLU A 35 -9.00 -12.25 5.73
CA GLU A 35 -8.17 -11.50 6.67
C GLU A 35 -8.95 -10.47 7.49
N VAL A 36 -10.04 -9.92 6.96
CA VAL A 36 -10.75 -8.77 7.55
C VAL A 36 -11.06 -8.92 9.03
N SER A 37 -11.37 -10.12 9.51
CA SER A 37 -11.69 -10.40 10.91
C SER A 37 -10.48 -10.37 11.84
N TYR A 38 -9.26 -10.50 11.30
CA TYR A 38 -8.00 -10.60 12.03
C TYR A 38 -6.92 -9.72 11.42
N TYR A 39 -7.29 -8.71 10.63
CA TYR A 39 -6.39 -7.95 9.78
C TYR A 39 -5.20 -7.33 10.55
N GLU A 40 -5.46 -6.73 11.71
CA GLU A 40 -4.39 -6.17 12.55
C GLU A 40 -3.44 -7.23 13.11
N LEU A 41 -3.93 -8.47 13.30
CA LEU A 41 -3.13 -9.60 13.76
C LEU A 41 -2.28 -10.21 12.64
N PHE A 42 -2.78 -10.20 11.39
CA PHE A 42 -2.03 -10.64 10.23
C PHE A 42 -0.91 -9.67 9.84
N HIS A 43 -1.09 -8.38 10.13
CA HIS A 43 -0.20 -7.30 9.70
C HIS A 43 0.43 -6.51 10.87
N PRO A 44 1.15 -7.20 11.78
CA PRO A 44 1.80 -6.54 12.92
C PRO A 44 2.89 -5.55 12.47
N GLU A 45 3.47 -5.74 11.27
CA GLU A 45 4.42 -4.81 10.64
C GLU A 45 3.77 -3.47 10.29
N VAL A 46 2.47 -3.45 10.03
CA VAL A 46 1.67 -2.25 9.75
C VAL A 46 1.17 -1.61 11.06
N TYR A 47 0.61 -2.43 11.96
CA TYR A 47 -0.09 -1.93 13.16
C TYR A 47 0.81 -1.81 14.39
N GLY A 48 2.07 -2.18 14.30
CA GLY A 48 3.04 -2.03 15.39
C GLY A 48 3.29 -0.57 15.77
N LYS A 49 3.51 -0.29 17.06
CA LYS A 49 3.66 1.07 17.61
C LYS A 49 4.70 1.93 16.88
N ASN A 50 5.82 1.35 16.47
CA ASN A 50 6.88 2.07 15.79
C ASN A 50 6.46 2.51 14.39
N GLU A 51 5.80 1.63 13.64
CA GLU A 51 5.28 1.93 12.32
C GLU A 51 4.16 2.96 12.39
N GLN A 52 3.23 2.81 13.33
CA GLN A 52 2.16 3.78 13.56
C GLN A 52 2.69 5.19 13.88
N LYS A 53 3.75 5.30 14.71
CA LYS A 53 4.43 6.57 14.98
C LYS A 53 5.12 7.13 13.74
N ARG A 54 5.81 6.29 12.96
CA ARG A 54 6.48 6.69 11.72
C ARG A 54 5.47 7.28 10.74
N VAL A 55 4.41 6.54 10.43
CA VAL A 55 3.37 6.98 9.48
C VAL A 55 2.71 8.27 9.94
N THR A 56 2.35 8.37 11.24
CA THR A 56 1.77 9.60 11.79
C THR A 56 2.72 10.79 11.66
N SER A 57 4.02 10.60 11.90
CA SER A 57 5.03 11.66 11.75
C SER A 57 5.18 12.10 10.29
N VAL A 58 5.19 11.16 9.35
CA VAL A 58 5.26 11.45 7.90
C VAL A 58 4.02 12.23 7.46
N LEU A 59 2.83 11.75 7.81
CA LEU A 59 1.57 12.44 7.47
C LEU A 59 1.50 13.85 8.10
N SER A 60 1.95 14.01 9.34
CA SER A 60 2.02 15.34 9.98
C SER A 60 2.99 16.29 9.26
N THR A 61 4.07 15.76 8.68
CA THR A 61 5.00 16.55 7.87
C THR A 61 4.40 16.94 6.54
N ILE A 62 3.64 16.05 5.90
CA ILE A 62 2.88 16.34 4.69
C ILE A 62 1.79 17.38 4.97
N ASP A 63 1.05 17.22 6.07
CA ASP A 63 -0.05 18.10 6.44
C ASP A 63 0.39 19.57 6.57
N ARG A 64 1.58 19.81 7.14
CA ARG A 64 2.16 21.16 7.24
C ARG A 64 2.51 21.80 5.88
N GLN A 65 2.57 21.03 4.80
CA GLN A 65 2.84 21.53 3.46
C GLN A 65 1.56 21.87 2.67
N ILE A 66 0.40 21.55 3.22
CA ILE A 66 -0.91 21.73 2.59
C ILE A 66 -1.60 22.95 3.20
N GLU A 67 -1.57 24.05 2.45
CA GLU A 67 -2.13 25.36 2.83
C GLU A 67 -3.61 25.45 2.44
N ASN A 68 -4.48 24.64 3.03
CA ASN A 68 -5.91 24.68 2.72
C ASN A 68 -6.74 24.45 3.99
N ASN A 69 -7.73 25.33 4.23
CA ASN A 69 -8.63 25.19 5.37
C ASN A 69 -9.70 24.12 5.18
N GLN A 70 -9.98 23.71 3.94
CA GLN A 70 -10.92 22.64 3.61
C GLN A 70 -10.15 21.47 2.95
N LYS A 71 -9.33 20.80 3.75
CA LYS A 71 -8.47 19.72 3.30
C LYS A 71 -9.28 18.49 2.86
N ARG A 72 -9.06 18.04 1.64
CA ARG A 72 -9.68 16.84 1.08
C ARG A 72 -8.60 15.80 0.79
N ALA A 73 -8.76 14.60 1.33
CA ALA A 73 -7.84 13.49 1.08
C ALA A 73 -8.54 12.31 0.40
N LEU A 74 -7.80 11.61 -0.45
CA LEU A 74 -8.13 10.30 -0.95
C LEU A 74 -7.21 9.29 -0.27
N ASP A 75 -7.78 8.34 0.46
CA ASP A 75 -7.12 7.14 0.96
C ASP A 75 -7.46 5.99 0.00
N PHE A 76 -6.51 5.63 -0.85
CA PHE A 76 -6.72 4.65 -1.90
C PHE A 76 -6.11 3.30 -1.49
N GLY A 77 -6.94 2.24 -1.49
CA GLY A 77 -6.62 0.95 -0.86
C GLY A 77 -6.70 1.07 0.67
N ALA A 78 -7.80 1.64 1.16
CA ALA A 78 -7.92 2.06 2.56
C ALA A 78 -7.95 0.90 3.56
N GLY A 79 -8.22 -0.34 3.12
CA GLY A 79 -8.35 -1.51 3.97
C GLY A 79 -9.34 -1.27 5.11
N ILE A 80 -8.92 -1.52 6.34
CA ILE A 80 -9.73 -1.26 7.53
C ILE A 80 -9.55 0.15 8.12
N GLY A 81 -8.82 1.05 7.41
CA GLY A 81 -8.75 2.48 7.73
C GLY A 81 -7.53 2.96 8.49
N ASN A 82 -6.37 2.31 8.34
CA ASN A 82 -5.12 2.74 8.99
C ASN A 82 -4.75 4.20 8.66
N ILE A 83 -4.78 4.58 7.39
CA ILE A 83 -4.49 5.95 6.95
C ILE A 83 -5.72 6.85 7.14
N THR A 84 -6.92 6.36 6.83
CA THR A 84 -8.19 7.06 7.03
C THR A 84 -8.30 7.66 8.43
N GLU A 85 -8.03 6.88 9.49
CA GLU A 85 -8.07 7.32 10.89
C GLU A 85 -7.18 8.55 11.14
N LYS A 86 -5.95 8.51 10.65
CA LYS A 86 -4.98 9.59 10.83
C LYS A 86 -5.38 10.86 10.08
N LEU A 87 -5.90 10.69 8.86
CA LEU A 87 -6.37 11.81 8.04
C LEU A 87 -7.59 12.48 8.64
N LEU A 88 -8.56 11.71 9.15
CA LEU A 88 -9.72 12.24 9.89
C LEU A 88 -9.27 13.00 11.14
N ALA A 89 -8.35 12.45 11.92
CA ALA A 89 -7.77 13.09 13.11
C ALA A 89 -7.03 14.40 12.78
N MET A 90 -6.48 14.54 11.58
CA MET A 90 -5.84 15.77 11.06
C MET A 90 -6.85 16.75 10.45
N GLY A 91 -8.15 16.46 10.50
CA GLY A 91 -9.21 17.34 10.05
C GLY A 91 -9.51 17.28 8.54
N TYR A 92 -9.05 16.26 7.83
CA TYR A 92 -9.41 16.07 6.42
C TYR A 92 -10.85 15.58 6.26
N ARG A 93 -11.49 16.01 5.16
CA ARG A 93 -12.57 15.23 4.58
C ARG A 93 -11.97 14.11 3.73
N VAL A 94 -12.24 12.87 4.10
CA VAL A 94 -11.60 11.70 3.51
C VAL A 94 -12.57 11.00 2.57
N THR A 95 -12.07 10.63 1.39
CA THR A 95 -12.68 9.61 0.54
C THR A 95 -11.80 8.37 0.65
N ALA A 96 -12.33 7.30 1.23
CA ALA A 96 -11.66 6.02 1.37
C ALA A 96 -12.15 5.07 0.29
N VAL A 97 -11.23 4.53 -0.52
CA VAL A 97 -11.56 3.60 -1.62
C VAL A 97 -10.91 2.26 -1.34
N ASP A 98 -11.68 1.19 -1.46
CA ASP A 98 -11.16 -0.17 -1.42
C ASP A 98 -11.92 -1.09 -2.38
N ILE A 99 -11.23 -2.10 -2.93
CA ILE A 99 -11.84 -3.09 -3.82
C ILE A 99 -12.68 -4.12 -3.05
N SER A 100 -12.36 -4.38 -1.77
CA SER A 100 -13.06 -5.33 -0.93
C SER A 100 -14.30 -4.70 -0.29
N ALA A 101 -15.46 -5.29 -0.56
CA ALA A 101 -16.71 -4.88 0.06
C ALA A 101 -16.70 -5.10 1.58
N GLU A 102 -16.00 -6.14 2.04
CA GLU A 102 -15.84 -6.48 3.45
C GLU A 102 -15.00 -5.43 4.18
N MET A 103 -13.87 -4.96 3.59
CA MET A 103 -13.07 -3.86 4.11
C MET A 103 -13.88 -2.56 4.18
N CYS A 104 -14.62 -2.24 3.13
CA CYS A 104 -15.53 -1.10 3.12
C CYS A 104 -16.62 -1.17 4.20
N ALA A 105 -17.13 -2.36 4.50
CA ALA A 105 -18.10 -2.54 5.59
C ALA A 105 -17.47 -2.29 6.96
N VAL A 106 -16.23 -2.74 7.18
CA VAL A 106 -15.47 -2.43 8.40
C VAL A 106 -15.21 -0.93 8.53
N LEU A 107 -14.77 -0.27 7.45
CA LEU A 107 -14.58 1.19 7.43
C LEU A 107 -15.84 1.94 7.86
N ARG A 108 -16.99 1.63 7.27
CA ARG A 108 -18.26 2.30 7.60
C ARG A 108 -18.64 2.10 9.06
N ARG A 109 -18.44 0.90 9.61
CA ARG A 109 -18.74 0.61 11.01
C ARG A 109 -17.75 1.26 11.97
N ARG A 110 -16.44 1.22 11.65
CA ARG A 110 -15.37 1.78 12.50
C ARG A 110 -15.47 3.30 12.62
N PHE A 111 -15.89 3.96 11.55
CA PHE A 111 -15.97 5.43 11.44
C PHE A 111 -17.40 5.90 11.17
N GLU A 112 -18.41 5.23 11.78
CA GLU A 112 -19.84 5.50 11.55
C GLU A 112 -20.18 6.98 11.72
N SER A 113 -19.73 7.60 12.80
CA SER A 113 -19.95 9.03 13.05
C SER A 113 -19.36 9.93 11.97
N ASP A 114 -18.16 9.61 11.45
CA ASP A 114 -17.55 10.43 10.39
C ASP A 114 -18.26 10.23 9.04
N VAL A 115 -18.83 9.05 8.79
CA VAL A 115 -19.67 8.78 7.61
C VAL A 115 -20.98 9.59 7.73
N GLU A 116 -21.67 9.52 8.86
CA GLU A 116 -22.92 10.26 9.11
C GLU A 116 -22.75 11.77 9.01
N ASN A 117 -21.65 12.30 9.53
CA ASN A 117 -21.30 13.72 9.48
C ASN A 117 -20.72 14.17 8.12
N GLY A 118 -20.62 13.27 7.14
CA GLY A 118 -20.09 13.57 5.81
C GLY A 118 -18.60 13.92 5.78
N LYS A 119 -17.85 13.57 6.83
CA LYS A 119 -16.38 13.69 6.86
C LYS A 119 -15.68 12.53 6.16
N LEU A 120 -16.30 11.35 6.13
CA LEU A 120 -15.82 10.17 5.44
C LEU A 120 -16.81 9.68 4.38
N LEU A 121 -16.33 9.55 3.15
CA LEU A 121 -17.02 8.83 2.07
C LEU A 121 -16.29 7.51 1.81
N VAL A 122 -17.00 6.38 1.93
CA VAL A 122 -16.44 5.04 1.65
C VAL A 122 -16.97 4.54 0.30
N VAL A 123 -16.04 4.27 -0.62
CA VAL A 123 -16.32 3.83 -1.99
C VAL A 123 -15.75 2.43 -2.20
N ASN A 124 -16.60 1.47 -2.57
CA ASN A 124 -16.16 0.15 -2.98
C ASN A 124 -15.99 0.12 -4.51
N SER A 125 -14.74 0.16 -4.96
CA SER A 125 -14.43 0.22 -6.41
C SER A 125 -12.98 -0.19 -6.67
N PRO A 126 -12.69 -0.93 -7.75
CA PRO A 126 -11.33 -1.06 -8.25
C PRO A 126 -10.85 0.29 -8.83
N VAL A 127 -9.52 0.44 -8.98
CA VAL A 127 -8.94 1.69 -9.48
C VAL A 127 -9.42 2.07 -10.86
N GLU A 128 -9.63 1.09 -11.73
CA GLU A 128 -10.05 1.28 -13.11
C GLU A 128 -11.42 1.96 -13.21
N ASP A 129 -12.33 1.61 -12.30
CA ASP A 129 -13.72 2.10 -12.32
C ASP A 129 -13.91 3.32 -11.41
N THR A 130 -12.93 3.61 -10.55
CA THR A 130 -13.00 4.80 -9.68
C THR A 130 -12.94 6.07 -10.51
N VAL A 131 -13.93 6.96 -10.39
CA VAL A 131 -13.99 8.23 -11.12
C VAL A 131 -14.22 9.36 -10.15
N PHE A 132 -13.29 10.31 -10.13
CA PHE A 132 -13.41 11.56 -9.40
C PHE A 132 -13.16 12.75 -10.35
N GLY A 133 -13.60 13.92 -9.95
CA GLY A 133 -13.25 15.16 -10.67
C GLY A 133 -11.73 15.37 -10.70
N LYS A 134 -11.22 15.93 -11.80
CA LYS A 134 -9.81 16.35 -11.85
C LYS A 134 -9.52 17.35 -10.74
N SER A 135 -8.31 17.27 -10.19
CA SER A 135 -7.85 18.22 -9.14
C SER A 135 -8.82 18.33 -7.95
N SER A 136 -9.30 17.20 -7.44
CA SER A 136 -10.28 17.15 -6.34
C SER A 136 -9.66 17.04 -4.96
N PHE A 137 -8.43 16.51 -4.86
CA PHE A 137 -7.81 16.19 -3.59
C PHE A 137 -6.55 17.01 -3.34
N ASP A 138 -6.35 17.40 -2.07
CA ASP A 138 -5.15 18.07 -1.59
C ASP A 138 -4.06 17.05 -1.21
N LEU A 139 -4.49 15.85 -0.77
CA LEU A 139 -3.63 14.71 -0.45
C LEU A 139 -4.21 13.43 -1.06
N ILE A 140 -3.36 12.63 -1.69
CA ILE A 140 -3.68 11.24 -2.05
C ILE A 140 -2.68 10.34 -1.36
N ALA A 141 -3.17 9.39 -0.59
CA ALA A 141 -2.37 8.39 0.10
C ALA A 141 -2.66 6.99 -0.45
N CYS A 142 -1.61 6.22 -0.68
CA CYS A 142 -1.64 4.80 -1.01
C CYS A 142 -0.64 4.10 -0.08
N TYR A 143 -1.13 3.32 0.87
CA TYR A 143 -0.30 2.61 1.83
C TYR A 143 -0.44 1.10 1.63
N SER A 144 0.64 0.43 1.20
CA SER A 144 0.63 -1.01 0.88
C SER A 144 -0.36 -1.36 -0.23
N VAL A 145 -0.31 -0.65 -1.38
CA VAL A 145 -1.35 -0.76 -2.41
C VAL A 145 -0.80 -1.06 -3.81
N LEU A 146 0.29 -0.39 -4.21
CA LEU A 146 0.71 -0.44 -5.61
C LEU A 146 1.07 -1.86 -6.06
N HIS A 147 1.68 -2.65 -5.18
CA HIS A 147 2.05 -4.02 -5.47
C HIS A 147 0.86 -4.98 -5.63
N HIS A 148 -0.34 -4.58 -5.20
CA HIS A 148 -1.59 -5.31 -5.41
C HIS A 148 -2.29 -4.97 -6.74
N LEU A 149 -1.91 -3.87 -7.40
CA LEU A 149 -2.61 -3.40 -8.59
C LEU A 149 -2.17 -4.16 -9.84
N PRO A 150 -3.09 -4.54 -10.74
CA PRO A 150 -2.74 -5.21 -11.99
C PRO A 150 -1.81 -4.37 -12.88
N ASP A 151 -2.06 -3.07 -12.92
CA ASP A 151 -1.30 -2.07 -13.66
C ASP A 151 -1.10 -0.82 -12.79
N TYR A 152 -0.09 -0.89 -11.92
CA TYR A 152 0.20 0.21 -10.98
C TYR A 152 0.61 1.51 -11.69
N GLU A 153 1.20 1.43 -12.89
CA GLU A 153 1.62 2.62 -13.63
C GLU A 153 0.41 3.44 -14.10
N ASN A 154 -0.56 2.80 -14.75
CA ASN A 154 -1.79 3.47 -15.17
C ASN A 154 -2.65 3.90 -13.99
N ALA A 155 -2.71 3.11 -12.94
CA ALA A 155 -3.38 3.47 -11.70
C ALA A 155 -2.77 4.75 -11.10
N LEU A 156 -1.45 4.82 -10.99
CA LEU A 156 -0.75 5.99 -10.45
C LEU A 156 -0.98 7.24 -11.31
N ARG A 157 -0.92 7.12 -12.65
CA ARG A 157 -1.26 8.25 -13.56
C ARG A 157 -2.68 8.75 -13.35
N LYS A 158 -3.63 7.84 -13.18
CA LYS A 158 -5.02 8.18 -12.91
C LYS A 158 -5.15 8.94 -11.59
N LEU A 159 -4.51 8.46 -10.53
CA LEU A 159 -4.49 9.12 -9.23
C LEU A 159 -3.84 10.52 -9.31
N CYS A 160 -2.75 10.66 -10.06
CA CYS A 160 -2.14 11.98 -10.32
C CYS A 160 -3.14 12.97 -10.95
N GLY A 161 -4.06 12.50 -11.79
CA GLY A 161 -5.11 13.35 -12.38
C GLY A 161 -6.11 13.89 -11.36
N PHE A 162 -6.34 13.18 -10.26
CA PHE A 162 -7.24 13.61 -9.18
C PHE A 162 -6.59 14.58 -8.21
N LEU A 163 -5.26 14.67 -8.19
CA LEU A 163 -4.51 15.53 -7.28
C LEU A 163 -4.51 16.99 -7.78
N LYS A 164 -4.79 17.93 -6.89
CA LYS A 164 -4.70 19.36 -7.16
C LYS A 164 -3.25 19.79 -7.44
N LYS A 165 -3.09 20.93 -8.10
CA LYS A 165 -1.82 21.65 -8.14
C LYS A 165 -1.46 22.09 -6.71
N GLY A 166 -0.21 21.85 -6.30
CA GLY A 166 0.25 22.05 -4.92
C GLY A 166 -0.15 20.94 -3.94
N GLY A 167 -0.96 19.97 -4.39
CA GLY A 167 -1.31 18.79 -3.59
C GLY A 167 -0.15 17.80 -3.48
N VAL A 168 -0.28 16.87 -2.54
CA VAL A 168 0.77 15.89 -2.23
C VAL A 168 0.28 14.46 -2.49
N MET A 169 1.11 13.66 -3.19
CA MET A 169 0.98 12.21 -3.29
C MET A 169 1.87 11.56 -2.24
N TYR A 170 1.30 10.70 -1.44
CA TYR A 170 2.01 9.85 -0.48
C TYR A 170 1.81 8.39 -0.85
N LEU A 171 2.89 7.73 -1.22
CA LEU A 171 2.94 6.28 -1.48
C LEU A 171 3.81 5.67 -0.41
N ASP A 172 3.38 4.60 0.24
CA ASP A 172 4.13 4.00 1.35
C ASP A 172 3.93 2.49 1.43
N HIS A 173 4.85 1.87 2.16
CA HIS A 173 4.86 0.44 2.45
C HIS A 173 5.00 -0.42 1.19
N GLU A 174 5.88 0.01 0.30
CA GLU A 174 6.25 -0.74 -0.89
C GLU A 174 7.66 -1.32 -0.73
N ALA A 175 7.90 -2.51 -1.28
CA ALA A 175 9.21 -3.15 -1.20
C ALA A 175 10.32 -2.23 -1.74
N SER A 176 11.41 -2.03 -0.98
CA SER A 176 12.53 -1.19 -1.41
C SER A 176 13.30 -1.80 -2.58
N PRO A 177 14.17 -1.03 -3.27
CA PRO A 177 15.04 -1.58 -4.32
C PRO A 177 16.00 -2.67 -3.81
N TYR A 178 16.14 -2.78 -2.51
CA TYR A 178 17.05 -3.75 -1.85
C TYR A 178 16.33 -5.00 -1.36
N TYR A 179 15.01 -5.00 -1.29
CA TYR A 179 14.22 -6.08 -0.71
C TYR A 179 14.63 -7.47 -1.21
N TRP A 180 14.80 -7.61 -2.52
CA TRP A 180 15.18 -8.88 -3.18
C TRP A 180 16.68 -9.01 -3.48
N LYS A 181 17.51 -8.05 -3.05
CA LYS A 181 18.96 -8.10 -3.24
C LYS A 181 19.64 -8.81 -2.07
N PRO A 182 20.76 -9.52 -2.32
CA PRO A 182 21.56 -10.07 -1.24
C PRO A 182 22.08 -8.95 -0.33
N GLU A 183 22.22 -9.26 0.95
CA GLU A 183 22.80 -8.34 1.92
C GLU A 183 24.32 -8.16 1.67
N PRO A 184 24.92 -7.05 2.16
CA PRO A 184 26.32 -6.74 1.87
C PRO A 184 27.32 -7.66 2.54
N THR A 185 26.94 -8.36 3.61
CA THR A 185 27.81 -9.26 4.37
C THR A 185 27.07 -10.53 4.79
N SER A 186 27.83 -11.62 5.05
CA SER A 186 27.27 -12.87 5.57
C SER A 186 26.58 -12.69 6.94
N LEU A 187 27.08 -11.76 7.76
CA LEU A 187 26.44 -11.43 9.02
C LEU A 187 25.07 -10.76 8.80
N ALA A 188 24.97 -9.83 7.85
CA ALA A 188 23.71 -9.19 7.51
C ALA A 188 22.70 -10.20 6.94
N GLU A 189 23.14 -11.13 6.08
CA GLU A 189 22.29 -12.24 5.59
C GLU A 189 21.77 -13.12 6.73
N LEU A 190 22.64 -13.50 7.67
CA LEU A 190 22.24 -14.27 8.84
C LEU A 190 21.22 -13.52 9.69
N LEU A 191 21.48 -12.24 9.98
CA LEU A 191 20.56 -11.41 10.79
C LEU A 191 19.21 -11.20 10.09
N LYS A 192 19.20 -10.99 8.78
CA LYS A 192 17.99 -10.90 7.97
C LYS A 192 17.21 -12.21 8.02
N SER A 193 17.89 -13.34 7.84
CA SER A 193 17.27 -14.65 7.92
C SER A 193 16.65 -14.89 9.31
N VAL A 194 17.38 -14.62 10.38
CA VAL A 194 16.86 -14.73 11.76
C VAL A 194 15.66 -13.81 11.96
N TYR A 195 15.74 -12.56 11.51
CA TYR A 195 14.68 -11.58 11.66
C TYR A 195 13.38 -12.02 10.95
N PHE A 196 13.47 -12.41 9.68
CA PHE A 196 12.29 -12.78 8.88
C PHE A 196 11.73 -14.17 9.21
N HIS A 197 12.56 -15.15 9.58
CA HIS A 197 12.07 -16.49 9.88
C HIS A 197 11.58 -16.66 11.33
N SER A 198 12.15 -15.92 12.27
CA SER A 198 11.69 -16.01 13.67
C SER A 198 10.28 -15.45 13.88
N ASN A 199 9.93 -14.39 13.18
CA ASN A 199 8.65 -13.70 13.35
C ASN A 199 7.43 -14.57 12.94
N PRO A 200 7.36 -15.18 11.75
CA PRO A 200 6.24 -16.03 11.35
C PRO A 200 6.08 -17.26 12.26
N MET A 201 7.21 -17.86 12.69
CA MET A 201 7.18 -19.02 13.58
C MET A 201 6.64 -18.66 14.97
N LEU A 202 7.10 -17.56 15.54
CA LEU A 202 6.63 -17.08 16.85
C LEU A 202 5.16 -16.65 16.79
N ASN A 203 4.75 -16.00 15.70
CA ASN A 203 3.37 -15.62 15.46
C ASN A 203 2.47 -16.86 15.34
N SER A 204 2.87 -17.86 14.54
CA SER A 204 2.12 -19.12 14.41
C SER A 204 1.98 -19.85 15.74
N LEU A 205 3.05 -19.89 16.54
CA LEU A 205 3.01 -20.50 17.88
C LEU A 205 2.09 -19.72 18.83
N TYR A 206 2.18 -18.38 18.82
CA TYR A 206 1.32 -17.52 19.61
C TYR A 206 -0.16 -17.72 19.28
N PHE A 207 -0.53 -17.72 18.00
CA PHE A 207 -1.92 -17.94 17.55
C PHE A 207 -2.44 -19.32 17.96
N ARG A 208 -1.60 -20.37 17.89
CA ARG A 208 -1.96 -21.70 18.37
C ARG A 208 -2.22 -21.71 19.87
N ILE A 209 -1.39 -21.02 20.67
CA ILE A 209 -1.55 -20.93 22.12
C ILE A 209 -2.87 -20.24 22.50
N ILE A 210 -3.25 -19.19 21.78
CA ILE A 210 -4.52 -18.48 22.04
C ILE A 210 -5.74 -19.09 21.33
N GLY A 211 -5.57 -20.27 20.69
CA GLY A 211 -6.65 -21.02 20.06
C GLY A 211 -7.15 -20.46 18.71
N ILE A 212 -6.39 -19.56 18.09
CA ILE A 212 -6.72 -19.01 16.76
C ILE A 212 -6.03 -19.87 15.68
N ASN A 213 -6.83 -20.57 14.88
CA ASN A 213 -6.36 -21.26 13.68
C ASN A 213 -6.48 -20.32 12.48
N LEU A 214 -5.35 -19.72 12.10
CA LEU A 214 -5.31 -18.87 10.91
C LEU A 214 -5.36 -19.73 9.65
N PRO A 215 -6.17 -19.38 8.65
CA PRO A 215 -6.17 -20.08 7.37
C PRO A 215 -4.85 -19.82 6.63
N VAL A 216 -4.40 -20.81 5.86
CA VAL A 216 -3.30 -20.63 4.91
C VAL A 216 -3.86 -19.89 3.69
N LEU A 217 -3.35 -18.68 3.44
CA LEU A 217 -3.77 -17.86 2.32
C LEU A 217 -2.76 -17.93 1.17
N ASP A 218 -3.28 -17.93 -0.05
CA ASP A 218 -2.44 -17.87 -1.26
C ASP A 218 -2.31 -16.43 -1.75
N TYR A 219 -1.17 -15.82 -1.46
CA TYR A 219 -0.82 -14.46 -1.89
C TYR A 219 -0.22 -14.40 -3.30
N SER A 220 -0.21 -15.50 -4.04
CA SER A 220 0.49 -15.59 -5.33
C SER A 220 0.01 -14.60 -6.38
N PHE A 221 -1.23 -14.13 -6.31
CA PHE A 221 -1.80 -13.12 -7.19
C PHE A 221 -2.18 -11.82 -6.48
N SER A 222 -2.45 -11.83 -5.17
CA SER A 222 -2.73 -10.59 -4.44
C SER A 222 -1.50 -9.68 -4.36
N ASP A 223 -0.33 -10.23 -4.03
CA ASP A 223 0.94 -9.50 -3.95
C ASP A 223 1.72 -9.59 -5.27
N TYR A 224 1.06 -9.29 -6.38
CA TYR A 224 1.59 -9.58 -7.71
C TYR A 224 2.97 -8.98 -7.97
N TRP A 225 3.19 -7.71 -7.60
CA TRP A 225 4.46 -7.00 -7.78
C TRP A 225 5.40 -7.09 -6.58
N HIS A 226 5.02 -7.79 -5.52
CA HIS A 226 5.87 -8.06 -4.38
C HIS A 226 6.57 -9.43 -4.54
N LYS A 227 7.22 -9.64 -5.70
CA LYS A 227 7.93 -10.87 -6.04
C LYS A 227 9.29 -10.60 -6.65
N LYS A 228 10.21 -11.54 -6.43
CA LYS A 228 11.58 -11.46 -6.96
C LYS A 228 11.61 -11.46 -8.49
N GLU A 229 10.71 -12.21 -9.11
CA GLU A 229 10.64 -12.42 -10.57
C GLU A 229 10.13 -11.19 -11.31
N HIS A 230 9.30 -10.38 -10.68
CA HIS A 230 8.73 -9.16 -11.24
C HIS A 230 8.44 -8.12 -10.14
N PRO A 231 9.49 -7.56 -9.52
CA PRO A 231 9.34 -6.56 -8.48
C PRO A 231 8.81 -5.25 -9.07
N MET A 232 8.13 -4.48 -8.25
CA MET A 232 7.78 -3.11 -8.61
C MET A 232 9.03 -2.26 -8.89
N GLU A 233 9.04 -1.57 -10.03
CA GLU A 233 10.20 -0.77 -10.43
C GLU A 233 10.08 0.69 -9.95
N HIS A 234 10.84 1.08 -8.95
CA HIS A 234 10.87 2.42 -8.37
C HIS A 234 11.11 3.52 -9.40
N GLN A 235 11.99 3.26 -10.36
CA GLN A 235 12.27 4.20 -11.45
C GLN A 235 11.05 4.48 -12.34
N ARG A 236 10.11 3.54 -12.46
CA ARG A 236 8.85 3.75 -13.18
C ARG A 236 7.94 4.69 -12.42
N VAL A 237 7.81 4.52 -11.10
CA VAL A 237 7.07 5.45 -10.23
C VAL A 237 7.64 6.87 -10.36
N GLU A 238 8.95 7.02 -10.25
CA GLU A 238 9.62 8.32 -10.36
C GLU A 238 9.50 8.95 -11.75
N ARG A 239 9.53 8.14 -12.83
CA ARG A 239 9.26 8.62 -14.20
C ARG A 239 7.84 9.15 -14.35
N ILE A 240 6.87 8.51 -13.68
CA ILE A 240 5.48 9.00 -13.70
C ILE A 240 5.41 10.36 -13.01
N PHE A 241 6.02 10.56 -11.84
CA PHE A 241 6.04 11.87 -11.20
C PHE A 241 6.63 12.95 -12.08
N ARG A 242 7.74 12.67 -12.78
CA ARG A 242 8.32 13.62 -13.75
C ARG A 242 7.37 13.91 -14.91
N SER A 243 6.75 12.87 -15.51
CA SER A 243 5.82 13.05 -16.66
C SER A 243 4.53 13.76 -16.26
N GLU A 244 4.06 13.58 -15.02
CA GLU A 244 2.87 14.25 -14.46
C GLU A 244 3.20 15.62 -13.83
N ARG A 245 4.42 16.13 -14.06
CA ARG A 245 4.89 17.47 -13.69
C ARG A 245 4.86 17.76 -12.18
N PHE A 246 5.23 16.77 -11.37
CA PHE A 246 5.47 17.03 -9.97
C PHE A 246 6.72 17.91 -9.81
N GLY A 247 6.59 18.99 -9.05
CA GLY A 247 7.67 19.96 -8.84
C GLY A 247 8.81 19.41 -7.99
N ALA A 248 8.47 18.56 -7.03
CA ALA A 248 9.43 17.87 -6.15
C ALA A 248 8.91 16.51 -5.74
N PHE A 249 9.80 15.53 -5.64
CA PHE A 249 9.50 14.26 -5.00
C PHE A 249 10.75 13.70 -4.33
N GLN A 250 10.52 12.96 -3.24
CA GLN A 250 11.55 12.27 -2.47
C GLN A 250 11.10 10.85 -2.18
N ARG A 251 12.02 9.89 -2.36
CA ARG A 251 11.90 8.53 -1.84
C ARG A 251 12.74 8.40 -0.58
N THR A 252 12.21 7.69 0.38
CA THR A 252 12.94 7.31 1.60
C THR A 252 12.80 5.81 1.80
N ASP A 253 13.93 5.13 1.92
CA ASP A 253 13.96 3.70 2.22
C ASP A 253 14.09 3.52 3.73
N TYR A 254 13.36 2.56 4.32
CA TYR A 254 13.32 2.38 5.77
C TYR A 254 13.20 0.90 6.17
N HIS A 255 13.57 0.61 7.41
CA HIS A 255 13.39 -0.71 7.99
C HIS A 255 12.02 -0.84 8.61
N LEU A 256 11.38 -2.00 8.40
CA LEU A 256 10.15 -2.35 9.10
C LEU A 256 10.38 -2.30 10.60
N GLY A 257 9.62 -1.48 11.29
CA GLY A 257 9.67 -1.38 12.75
C GLY A 257 9.27 -2.70 13.38
N GLY A 258 10.14 -3.24 14.24
CA GLY A 258 10.01 -4.57 14.82
C GLY A 258 8.59 -4.98 15.17
N THR A 259 8.21 -6.09 14.60
CA THR A 259 6.97 -6.80 14.87
C THR A 259 6.85 -7.15 16.35
N TRP A 260 5.68 -7.15 16.86
CA TRP A 260 5.15 -7.11 18.21
C TRP A 260 5.75 -8.02 19.30
N VAL A 261 6.73 -8.82 19.01
CA VAL A 261 7.55 -9.52 20.00
C VAL A 261 8.85 -8.75 20.14
N PHE A 262 9.27 -8.52 21.38
CA PHE A 262 10.60 -7.99 21.71
C PHE A 262 11.67 -8.71 20.87
N ASN A 263 12.18 -8.04 19.87
CA ASN A 263 13.23 -8.58 19.01
C ASN A 263 14.55 -7.88 19.35
N PRO A 264 15.40 -8.50 20.19
CA PRO A 264 16.68 -7.91 20.63
C PRO A 264 17.66 -7.74 19.47
N VAL A 265 17.43 -8.43 18.35
CA VAL A 265 18.28 -8.38 17.15
C VAL A 265 17.98 -7.12 16.31
N TYR A 266 16.79 -6.55 16.43
CA TYR A 266 16.36 -5.42 15.59
C TYR A 266 17.30 -4.22 15.57
N PRO A 267 17.86 -3.74 16.70
CA PRO A 267 18.79 -2.61 16.67
C PRO A 267 20.04 -2.90 15.83
N VAL A 268 20.60 -4.12 15.93
CA VAL A 268 21.79 -4.54 15.15
C VAL A 268 21.39 -4.77 13.68
N TYR A 269 20.29 -5.44 13.45
CA TYR A 269 19.71 -5.64 12.12
C TYR A 269 19.59 -4.31 11.34
N LYS A 270 18.98 -3.31 11.95
CA LYS A 270 18.80 -1.98 11.37
C LYS A 270 20.12 -1.26 11.02
N LEU A 271 21.22 -1.57 11.71
CA LEU A 271 22.52 -0.96 11.45
C LEU A 271 23.28 -1.64 10.31
N VAL A 272 23.08 -2.93 10.08
CA VAL A 272 23.91 -3.72 9.15
C VAL A 272 23.20 -4.21 7.91
N CYS A 273 21.86 -4.35 7.97
CA CYS A 273 21.05 -4.78 6.85
C CYS A 273 20.55 -3.60 6.01
N ARG A 274 20.18 -3.90 4.77
CA ARG A 274 19.55 -2.91 3.88
C ARG A 274 18.08 -2.71 4.25
N PRO A 275 17.55 -1.49 4.06
CA PRO A 275 16.14 -1.21 4.34
C PRO A 275 15.23 -2.00 3.40
N GLU A 276 14.13 -2.54 3.94
CA GLU A 276 13.19 -3.40 3.21
C GLU A 276 12.11 -2.64 2.48
N MET A 277 11.71 -1.49 3.01
CA MET A 277 10.55 -0.76 2.52
C MET A 277 10.92 0.63 2.04
N SER A 278 10.04 1.19 1.21
CA SER A 278 10.16 2.55 0.68
C SER A 278 8.85 3.31 0.81
N TYR A 279 8.96 4.63 0.98
CA TYR A 279 7.86 5.54 0.75
C TYR A 279 8.28 6.72 -0.13
N TRP A 280 7.30 7.35 -0.79
CA TRP A 280 7.46 8.57 -1.58
C TRP A 280 6.55 9.66 -1.07
N ILE A 281 7.08 10.86 -1.05
CA ILE A 281 6.31 12.11 -0.93
C ILE A 281 6.58 12.90 -2.21
N ALA A 282 5.53 13.21 -2.96
CA ALA A 282 5.64 13.96 -4.21
C ALA A 282 4.66 15.12 -4.20
N LYS A 283 5.14 16.36 -4.43
CA LYS A 283 4.33 17.59 -4.48
C LYS A 283 4.12 18.01 -5.94
N LYS A 284 2.85 18.13 -6.33
CA LYS A 284 2.44 18.48 -7.70
C LYS A 284 2.47 19.98 -7.97
#